data_061ca31756fd99a9d442ff4444bafefe
#
_entry.id   061ca31756fd99a9d442ff4444bafefe
#
_cell.length_a   1.000
_cell.length_b   1.000
_cell.length_c   1.000
_cell.angle_alpha   90.00
_cell.angle_beta   90.00
_cell.angle_gamma   90.00
#
_symmetry.space_group_name_H-M   'P 1'
#
loop_
_entity.id
_entity.type
_entity.pdbx_description
1 polymer ?
#
loop_
_entity_poly.entity_id
_entity_poly.type
_entity_poly.pdbx_seq_one_letter_code
_entity_poly.pdbx_strand_id
1 'polypeptide(L)'
;MYLFRSLLKISNKYKLSLTNEYSEYMFEIYLDKAKKYRFRLRAKNGENICASQAYTSRSSCMKGIKSVAKNSKSKDNFITQESKSGKWTFRLKSGNNKVIATSQSYKDKSSMNKGIRSVMTNAPKLVIN
;
A
#
# COMPACT_ATOMS: atom_id res chain seq x y z
N MET A 1 -6.65 24.67 -8.01
CA MET A 1 -7.19 23.49 -7.34
C MET A 1 -6.77 22.24 -8.13
N TYR A 2 -6.18 21.29 -7.45
CA TYR A 2 -5.78 20.04 -8.08
C TYR A 2 -6.93 19.03 -7.99
N LEU A 3 -7.28 18.46 -9.13
CA LEU A 3 -8.19 17.33 -9.18
C LEU A 3 -7.36 16.07 -9.14
N PHE A 4 -7.45 15.34 -8.02
CA PHE A 4 -6.80 14.03 -7.92
C PHE A 4 -7.71 13.00 -8.57
N ARG A 5 -7.23 12.37 -9.61
CA ARG A 5 -7.95 11.30 -10.28
C ARG A 5 -7.14 10.03 -10.20
N SER A 6 -7.84 8.96 -9.84
CA SER A 6 -7.25 7.64 -9.90
C SER A 6 -7.18 7.21 -11.36
N LEU A 7 -6.00 6.76 -11.77
CA LEU A 7 -5.76 6.26 -13.12
C LEU A 7 -5.43 4.78 -13.02
N LEU A 8 -6.25 3.95 -13.67
CA LEU A 8 -5.97 2.53 -13.77
C LEU A 8 -5.22 2.29 -15.08
N LYS A 9 -3.99 1.83 -14.96
CA LYS A 9 -3.14 1.53 -16.11
C LYS A 9 -2.80 0.05 -16.14
N ILE A 10 -2.77 -0.53 -17.33
CA ILE A 10 -2.31 -1.89 -17.53
C ILE A 10 -0.82 -1.82 -17.86
N SER A 11 0.04 -2.21 -16.89
CA SER A 11 1.49 -2.23 -17.07
C SER A 11 1.92 -3.36 -17.99
N ASN A 12 1.25 -4.51 -17.84
CA ASN A 12 1.37 -5.66 -18.73
C ASN A 12 0.14 -6.53 -18.50
N LYS A 13 0.10 -7.69 -19.17
CA LYS A 13 -1.04 -8.59 -19.12
C LYS A 13 -1.40 -9.09 -17.69
N TYR A 14 -0.45 -9.04 -16.75
CA TYR A 14 -0.64 -9.56 -15.39
C TYR A 14 -0.61 -8.48 -14.30
N LYS A 15 -0.35 -7.24 -14.67
CA LYS A 15 -0.19 -6.15 -13.72
C LYS A 15 -1.10 -4.98 -14.06
N LEU A 16 -1.75 -4.44 -13.05
CA LEU A 16 -2.52 -3.20 -13.13
C LEU A 16 -1.95 -2.22 -12.12
N SER A 17 -1.91 -0.96 -12.50
CA SER A 17 -1.44 0.10 -11.62
C SER A 17 -2.55 1.12 -11.39
N LEU A 18 -2.80 1.45 -10.13
CA LEU A 18 -3.70 2.51 -9.73
C LEU A 18 -2.84 3.66 -9.23
N THR A 19 -2.86 4.77 -9.94
CA THR A 19 -2.00 5.90 -9.68
C THR A 19 -2.76 7.20 -9.88
N ASN A 20 -2.12 8.30 -9.49
CA ASN A 20 -2.57 9.65 -9.72
C ASN A 20 -1.45 10.35 -10.49
N GLU A 21 -1.79 11.08 -11.55
CA GLU A 21 -0.78 11.75 -12.41
C GLU A 21 0.09 12.76 -11.66
N TYR A 22 -0.34 13.20 -10.48
CA TYR A 22 0.39 14.15 -9.62
C TYR A 22 1.16 13.47 -8.49
N SER A 23 1.11 12.14 -8.41
CA SER A 23 1.74 11.39 -7.31
C SER A 23 2.95 10.62 -7.80
N GLU A 24 3.96 10.53 -6.94
CA GLU A 24 5.13 9.68 -7.16
C GLU A 24 4.93 8.26 -6.61
N TYR A 25 3.69 7.93 -6.23
CA TYR A 25 3.33 6.63 -5.66
C TYR A 25 2.26 5.99 -6.51
N MET A 26 2.20 4.65 -6.47
CA MET A 26 1.15 3.90 -7.16
C MET A 26 0.81 2.63 -6.40
N PHE A 27 -0.46 2.21 -6.48
CA PHE A 27 -0.84 0.85 -6.13
C PHE A 27 -0.68 -0.01 -7.36
N GLU A 28 0.01 -1.13 -7.21
CA GLU A 28 0.19 -2.10 -8.28
C GLU A 28 -0.50 -3.40 -7.90
N ILE A 29 -1.38 -3.89 -8.76
CA ILE A 29 -2.04 -5.19 -8.59
C ILE A 29 -1.33 -6.17 -9.50
N TYR A 30 -1.00 -7.34 -8.96
CA TYR A 30 -0.31 -8.38 -9.73
C TYR A 30 -0.81 -9.76 -9.31
N LEU A 31 -0.58 -10.74 -10.21
CA LEU A 31 -0.82 -12.16 -9.91
C LEU A 31 0.46 -12.77 -9.36
N ASP A 32 0.35 -13.50 -8.26
CA ASP A 32 1.48 -14.25 -7.73
C ASP A 32 1.59 -15.63 -8.40
N LYS A 33 2.57 -16.41 -8.01
CA LYS A 33 2.82 -17.74 -8.59
C LYS A 33 1.65 -18.70 -8.37
N ALA A 34 0.86 -18.49 -7.30
CA ALA A 34 -0.31 -19.30 -7.01
C ALA A 34 -1.56 -18.79 -7.71
N LYS A 35 -1.42 -17.81 -8.62
CA LYS A 35 -2.51 -17.16 -9.35
C LYS A 35 -3.49 -16.46 -8.43
N LYS A 36 -2.99 -15.93 -7.32
CA LYS A 36 -3.74 -15.07 -6.40
C LYS A 36 -3.40 -13.63 -6.69
N TYR A 37 -4.34 -12.73 -6.40
CA TYR A 37 -4.15 -11.29 -6.60
C TYR A 37 -3.55 -10.69 -5.35
N ARG A 38 -2.53 -9.87 -5.53
CA ARG A 38 -1.90 -9.09 -4.47
C ARG A 38 -1.75 -7.65 -4.92
N PHE A 39 -1.69 -6.73 -3.97
CA PHE A 39 -1.31 -5.37 -4.31
C PHE A 39 -0.10 -4.96 -3.48
N ARG A 40 0.59 -3.96 -3.99
CA ARG A 40 1.65 -3.29 -3.26
C ARG A 40 1.60 -1.80 -3.56
N LEU A 41 2.03 -1.00 -2.60
CA LEU A 41 2.20 0.42 -2.77
C LEU A 41 3.67 0.66 -3.10
N ARG A 42 3.94 1.25 -4.25
CA ARG A 42 5.29 1.52 -4.72
C ARG A 42 5.52 3.00 -4.89
N ALA A 43 6.74 3.44 -4.58
CA ALA A 43 7.21 4.77 -4.90
C ALA A 43 7.72 4.78 -6.36
N LYS A 44 7.81 5.98 -6.94
CA LYS A 44 8.30 6.16 -8.31
C LYS A 44 9.70 5.60 -8.52
N ASN A 45 10.54 5.61 -7.48
CA ASN A 45 11.89 5.06 -7.54
C ASN A 45 11.93 3.52 -7.50
N GLY A 46 10.77 2.86 -7.52
CA GLY A 46 10.66 1.41 -7.49
C GLY A 46 10.62 0.80 -6.10
N GLU A 47 10.74 1.59 -5.05
CA GLU A 47 10.71 1.09 -3.68
C GLU A 47 9.32 0.58 -3.31
N ASN A 48 9.25 -0.65 -2.79
CA ASN A 48 8.01 -1.23 -2.27
C ASN A 48 7.80 -0.74 -0.84
N ILE A 49 6.76 0.05 -0.62
CA ILE A 49 6.49 0.62 0.70
C ILE A 49 5.76 -0.38 1.58
N CYS A 50 4.72 -1.00 1.05
CA CYS A 50 3.97 -2.04 1.74
C CYS A 50 3.24 -2.93 0.74
N ALA A 51 2.82 -4.10 1.20
CA ALA A 51 2.18 -5.11 0.36
C ALA A 51 1.05 -5.80 1.10
N SER A 52 0.10 -6.32 0.32
CA SER A 52 -1.07 -7.01 0.85
C SER A 52 -0.86 -8.51 0.98
N GLN A 53 -1.82 -9.16 1.62
CA GLN A 53 -2.02 -10.60 1.55
C GLN A 53 -2.55 -10.99 0.16
N ALA A 54 -2.72 -12.29 -0.08
CA ALA A 54 -3.28 -12.80 -1.32
C ALA A 54 -4.81 -12.74 -1.30
N TYR A 55 -5.40 -12.38 -2.43
CA TYR A 55 -6.84 -12.34 -2.64
C TYR A 55 -7.22 -13.30 -3.77
N THR A 56 -8.41 -13.88 -3.69
CA THR A 56 -8.89 -14.82 -4.70
C THR A 56 -9.40 -14.12 -5.95
N SER A 57 -9.75 -12.84 -5.88
CA SER A 57 -10.27 -12.09 -7.01
C SER A 57 -9.67 -10.69 -7.06
N ARG A 58 -9.66 -10.13 -8.27
CA ARG A 58 -9.25 -8.73 -8.46
C ARG A 58 -10.16 -7.78 -7.70
N SER A 59 -11.45 -8.06 -7.69
CA SER A 59 -12.44 -7.26 -6.99
C SER A 59 -12.14 -7.16 -5.49
N SER A 60 -11.82 -8.29 -4.85
CA SER A 60 -11.44 -8.32 -3.44
C SER A 60 -10.14 -7.56 -3.19
N CYS A 61 -9.18 -7.69 -4.12
CA CYS A 61 -7.92 -6.96 -4.04
C CYS A 61 -8.16 -5.44 -4.12
N MET A 62 -9.03 -4.99 -5.01
CA MET A 62 -9.41 -3.58 -5.11
C MET A 62 -10.05 -3.07 -3.83
N LYS A 63 -10.89 -3.88 -3.18
CA LYS A 63 -11.47 -3.52 -1.89
C LYS A 63 -10.38 -3.34 -0.84
N GLY A 64 -9.35 -4.18 -0.88
CA GLY A 64 -8.18 -4.06 0.00
C GLY A 64 -7.45 -2.74 -0.21
N ILE A 65 -7.25 -2.33 -1.46
CA ILE A 65 -6.63 -1.04 -1.79
C ILE A 65 -7.46 0.12 -1.24
N LYS A 66 -8.77 0.09 -1.42
CA LYS A 66 -9.67 1.12 -0.89
C LYS A 66 -9.60 1.17 0.63
N SER A 67 -9.48 0.01 1.27
CA SER A 67 -9.32 -0.08 2.72
C SER A 67 -8.00 0.56 3.18
N VAL A 68 -6.91 0.35 2.45
CA VAL A 68 -5.63 1.03 2.75
C VAL A 68 -5.79 2.54 2.64
N ALA A 69 -6.39 3.02 1.55
CA ALA A 69 -6.60 4.45 1.35
C ALA A 69 -7.40 5.08 2.49
N LYS A 70 -8.43 4.38 2.95
CA LYS A 70 -9.30 4.86 4.03
C LYS A 70 -8.59 4.83 5.38
N ASN A 71 -7.98 3.69 5.73
CA ASN A 71 -7.45 3.46 7.07
C ASN A 71 -6.09 4.12 7.30
N SER A 72 -5.34 4.40 6.24
CA SER A 72 -4.04 5.07 6.33
C SER A 72 -4.14 6.54 6.77
N LYS A 73 -5.34 7.11 6.80
CA LYS A 73 -5.53 8.48 7.25
C LYS A 73 -5.28 8.65 8.75
N SER A 74 -5.41 7.58 9.53
CA SER A 74 -5.21 7.61 10.97
C SER A 74 -3.94 6.87 11.36
N LYS A 75 -3.06 7.56 12.09
CA LYS A 75 -1.83 6.97 12.60
C LYS A 75 -2.10 5.79 13.52
N ASP A 76 -3.23 5.81 14.23
CA ASP A 76 -3.61 4.76 15.18
C ASP A 76 -3.83 3.40 14.51
N ASN A 77 -4.02 3.37 13.20
CA ASN A 77 -4.20 2.13 12.46
C ASN A 77 -2.88 1.46 12.08
N PHE A 78 -1.74 2.10 12.38
CA PHE A 78 -0.42 1.54 12.10
C PHE A 78 0.14 0.87 13.34
N ILE A 79 0.55 -0.39 13.21
CA ILE A 79 1.18 -1.17 14.27
C ILE A 79 2.66 -1.29 13.91
N THR A 80 3.54 -0.90 14.83
CA THR A 80 4.99 -0.94 14.58
C THR A 80 5.61 -2.07 15.38
N GLN A 81 6.68 -2.63 14.85
CA GLN A 81 7.38 -3.75 15.48
C GLN A 81 8.86 -3.71 15.19
N GLU A 82 9.67 -3.91 16.22
CA GLU A 82 11.10 -4.09 16.08
C GLU A 82 11.43 -5.58 16.12
N SER A 83 12.27 -6.05 15.18
CA SER A 83 12.74 -7.43 15.17
C SER A 83 13.93 -7.59 16.10
N LYS A 84 14.30 -8.84 16.38
CA LYS A 84 15.49 -9.14 17.21
C LYS A 84 16.78 -8.60 16.61
N SER A 85 16.83 -8.41 15.28
CA SER A 85 18.00 -7.86 14.59
C SER A 85 18.01 -6.33 14.53
N GLY A 86 17.03 -5.67 15.17
CA GLY A 86 16.94 -4.21 15.18
C GLY A 86 16.28 -3.60 13.95
N LYS A 87 15.69 -4.42 13.09
CA LYS A 87 14.92 -3.94 11.93
C LYS A 87 13.51 -3.59 12.36
N TRP A 88 12.93 -2.61 11.67
CA TRP A 88 11.59 -2.12 11.98
C TRP A 88 10.61 -2.35 10.83
N THR A 89 9.39 -2.75 11.17
CA THR A 89 8.30 -2.92 10.20
C THR A 89 7.04 -2.28 10.76
N PHE A 90 6.13 -1.90 9.86
CA PHE A 90 4.79 -1.52 10.26
C PHE A 90 3.76 -2.38 9.54
N ARG A 91 2.61 -2.50 10.16
CA ARG A 91 1.43 -3.11 9.56
C ARG A 91 0.29 -2.12 9.67
N LEU A 92 -0.54 -2.08 8.64
CA LEU A 92 -1.74 -1.26 8.62
C LEU A 92 -2.93 -2.16 8.81
N LYS A 93 -3.78 -1.82 9.77
CA LYS A 93 -5.00 -2.57 10.04
C LYS A 93 -6.23 -1.79 9.63
N SER A 94 -7.29 -2.53 9.30
CA SER A 94 -8.61 -1.96 9.06
C SER A 94 -9.34 -1.74 10.38
N GLY A 95 -10.51 -1.10 10.31
CA GLY A 95 -11.32 -0.81 11.50
C GLY A 95 -11.74 -2.05 12.29
N ASN A 96 -11.76 -3.24 11.67
CA ASN A 96 -12.05 -4.51 12.35
C ASN A 96 -10.81 -5.25 12.82
N ASN A 97 -9.67 -4.54 12.96
CA ASN A 97 -8.38 -5.06 13.41
C ASN A 97 -7.70 -6.05 12.45
N LYS A 98 -8.18 -6.16 11.24
CA LYS A 98 -7.57 -7.04 10.23
C LYS A 98 -6.37 -6.35 9.59
N VAL A 99 -5.22 -7.03 9.52
CA VAL A 99 -4.04 -6.50 8.83
C VAL A 99 -4.30 -6.51 7.33
N ILE A 100 -4.18 -5.34 6.70
CA ILE A 100 -4.46 -5.16 5.27
C ILE A 100 -3.20 -4.85 4.46
N ALA A 101 -2.11 -4.43 5.11
CA ALA A 101 -0.83 -4.21 4.44
C ALA A 101 0.31 -4.35 5.44
N THR A 102 1.45 -4.82 4.95
CA THR A 102 2.67 -4.98 5.75
C THR A 102 3.82 -4.31 5.01
N SER A 103 4.62 -3.53 5.74
CA SER A 103 5.73 -2.79 5.15
C SER A 103 6.92 -3.66 4.84
N GLN A 104 7.84 -3.10 4.05
CA GLN A 104 9.20 -3.61 3.96
C GLN A 104 9.89 -3.48 5.33
N SER A 105 11.07 -4.09 5.46
CA SER A 105 11.90 -3.98 6.65
C SER A 105 12.76 -2.73 6.56
N TYR A 106 12.73 -1.91 7.61
CA TYR A 106 13.52 -0.68 7.69
C TYR A 106 14.70 -0.88 8.65
N LYS A 107 15.82 -0.22 8.35
CA LYS A 107 17.03 -0.33 9.16
C LYS A 107 16.91 0.30 10.55
N ASP A 108 16.00 1.27 10.69
CA ASP A 108 15.77 1.97 11.96
C ASP A 108 14.34 2.51 12.03
N LYS A 109 13.99 2.95 13.23
CA LYS A 109 12.64 3.48 13.51
C LYS A 109 12.35 4.76 12.75
N SER A 110 13.34 5.62 12.58
CA SER A 110 13.20 6.88 11.85
C SER A 110 12.81 6.65 10.40
N SER A 111 13.47 5.71 9.73
CA SER A 111 13.17 5.35 8.35
C SER A 111 11.77 4.76 8.24
N MET A 112 11.39 3.90 9.18
CA MET A 112 10.04 3.33 9.23
C MET A 112 8.99 4.44 9.38
N ASN A 113 9.22 5.40 10.27
CA ASN A 113 8.29 6.50 10.48
C ASN A 113 8.11 7.35 9.22
N LYS A 114 9.17 7.54 8.44
CA LYS A 114 9.08 8.20 7.13
C LYS A 114 8.20 7.41 6.18
N GLY A 115 8.32 6.08 6.19
CA GLY A 115 7.46 5.19 5.41
C GLY A 115 5.99 5.33 5.79
N ILE A 116 5.70 5.35 7.09
CA ILE A 116 4.32 5.54 7.57
C ILE A 116 3.77 6.89 7.09
N ARG A 117 4.53 7.96 7.21
CA ARG A 117 4.11 9.28 6.75
C ARG A 117 3.85 9.29 5.25
N SER A 118 4.68 8.59 4.47
CA SER A 118 4.48 8.46 3.02
C SER A 118 3.15 7.79 2.70
N VAL A 119 2.81 6.72 3.41
CA VAL A 119 1.54 6.03 3.22
C VAL A 119 0.38 6.94 3.60
N MET A 120 0.45 7.59 4.75
CA MET A 120 -0.60 8.48 5.24
C MET A 120 -0.87 9.63 4.27
N THR A 121 0.17 10.17 3.68
CA THR A 121 0.06 11.31 2.76
C THR A 121 -0.42 10.90 1.37
N ASN A 122 0.06 9.77 0.87
CA ASN A 122 -0.08 9.44 -0.55
C ASN A 122 -1.16 8.40 -0.85
N ALA A 123 -1.34 7.38 0.00
CA ALA A 123 -2.31 6.34 -0.29
C ALA A 123 -3.75 6.87 -0.45
N PRO A 124 -4.23 7.79 0.40
CA PRO A 124 -5.59 8.32 0.24
C PRO A 124 -5.81 9.07 -1.07
N LYS A 125 -4.76 9.60 -1.68
CA LYS A 125 -4.85 10.39 -2.92
C LYS A 125 -4.93 9.50 -4.16
N LEU A 126 -4.56 8.24 -4.05
CA LEU A 126 -4.50 7.32 -5.18
C LEU A 126 -5.84 6.66 -5.48
N VAL A 127 -6.80 6.77 -4.57
CA VAL A 127 -8.12 6.16 -4.71
C VAL A 127 -9.17 7.24 -4.54
N ILE A 128 -9.91 7.50 -5.61
CA ILE A 128 -11.02 8.45 -5.63
C ILE A 128 -12.29 7.68 -5.90
N ASN A 129 -13.27 7.86 -5.05
CA ASN A 129 -14.59 7.26 -5.23
C ASN A 129 -15.51 8.18 -5.97
#